data_d5b944f01a3c3fbcf6d9a957af465359
#
_entry.id   d5b944f01a3c3fbcf6d9a957af465359
#
_cell.length_a   1.000
_cell.length_b   1.000
_cell.length_c   1.000
_cell.angle_alpha   90.00
_cell.angle_beta   90.00
_cell.angle_gamma   90.00
#
_symmetry.space_group_name_H-M   'P 1'
#
loop_
_entity.id
_entity.type
_entity.pdbx_description
1 polymer ?
#
loop_
_entity_poly.entity_id
_entity_poly.type
_entity_poly.pdbx_seq_one_letter_code
_entity_poly.pdbx_strand_id
1 'polypeptide(L)'
;MSGQHNTLAQHPLLTCTEPLTAEQQAILTPQALDFLAELVTRFAPQVPQLLAAREAFQAQIDAGALPDFLPETEHIREKAWTIRGVPADLRDRRVEITGPVERKMIINALNANVKVFMADFEDSLAPAWDKVIQGQINLRDAVDGTIEYRSEEGKSYRLNAHPAVLICRVRGFHLQEKHMRYQGEPIPGNLFDFALYFFHNHQRLLAKGSGPYFYLPKMQSYHEAAWWSEVFCFAEDHVGLARGTIKATALIETLPAVFQMDEILYHLRDHIVGLNCGRWDYIFSYIKPLKNHPDKVLPDRQVVPMDKPFLCAY
;
A
#
# COMPACT_ATOMS: atom_id res chain seq x y z
N MET A 1 -36.63 -20.01 -0.36
CA MET A 1 -35.91 -18.84 0.18
C MET A 1 -35.19 -19.29 1.45
N SER A 2 -33.95 -19.76 1.32
CA SER A 2 -33.10 -20.14 2.44
C SER A 2 -32.51 -18.86 3.01
N GLY A 3 -32.89 -18.50 4.23
CA GLY A 3 -32.28 -17.39 4.95
C GLY A 3 -30.79 -17.65 5.10
N GLN A 4 -29.97 -16.91 4.35
CA GLN A 4 -28.54 -16.80 4.62
C GLN A 4 -28.41 -16.11 5.98
N HIS A 5 -28.00 -16.86 7.00
CA HIS A 5 -27.63 -16.27 8.27
C HIS A 5 -26.33 -15.46 8.03
N ASN A 6 -26.48 -14.16 7.87
CA ASN A 6 -25.35 -13.21 7.85
C ASN A 6 -24.71 -13.20 9.24
N THR A 7 -23.62 -13.93 9.41
CA THR A 7 -22.86 -13.95 10.67
C THR A 7 -21.79 -12.86 10.60
N LEU A 8 -21.70 -12.04 11.65
CA LEU A 8 -20.60 -11.09 11.83
C LEU A 8 -19.31 -11.87 12.13
N ALA A 9 -18.17 -11.39 11.65
CA ALA A 9 -16.88 -11.94 12.04
C ALA A 9 -16.70 -11.72 13.57
N GLN A 10 -16.48 -12.80 14.30
CA GLN A 10 -16.30 -12.76 15.74
C GLN A 10 -14.82 -13.00 16.10
N HIS A 11 -14.24 -12.03 16.79
CA HIS A 11 -12.93 -12.13 17.40
C HIS A 11 -12.95 -11.36 18.74
N PRO A 12 -12.24 -11.81 19.79
CA PRO A 12 -12.31 -11.15 21.11
C PRO A 12 -11.92 -9.66 21.09
N LEU A 13 -11.03 -9.28 20.20
CA LEU A 13 -10.48 -7.91 20.11
C LEU A 13 -11.01 -7.11 18.92
N LEU A 14 -11.56 -7.78 17.89
CA LEU A 14 -12.01 -7.13 16.66
C LEU A 14 -13.51 -7.31 16.48
N THR A 15 -14.18 -6.26 16.04
CA THR A 15 -15.61 -6.30 15.71
C THR A 15 -15.81 -5.84 14.27
N CYS A 16 -16.40 -6.71 13.45
CA CYS A 16 -16.91 -6.32 12.14
C CYS A 16 -18.33 -5.79 12.30
N THR A 17 -18.61 -4.60 11.75
CA THR A 17 -19.94 -3.96 11.85
C THR A 17 -20.88 -4.34 10.72
N GLU A 18 -20.36 -4.98 9.68
CA GLU A 18 -21.13 -5.36 8.49
C GLU A 18 -21.43 -6.86 8.48
N PRO A 19 -22.62 -7.26 8.02
CA PRO A 19 -22.94 -8.65 7.80
C PRO A 19 -22.07 -9.24 6.68
N LEU A 20 -21.62 -10.48 6.83
CA LEU A 20 -20.70 -11.13 5.92
C LEU A 20 -21.38 -12.19 5.08
N THR A 21 -21.06 -12.26 3.79
CA THR A 21 -21.33 -13.42 2.95
C THR A 21 -20.40 -14.58 3.29
N ALA A 22 -20.70 -15.80 2.83
CA ALA A 22 -19.82 -16.96 3.03
C ALA A 22 -18.43 -16.75 2.39
N GLU A 23 -18.36 -16.09 1.23
CA GLU A 23 -17.09 -15.77 0.58
C GLU A 23 -16.24 -14.77 1.38
N GLN A 24 -16.89 -13.76 1.98
CA GLN A 24 -16.22 -12.78 2.84
C GLN A 24 -15.73 -13.42 4.15
N GLN A 25 -16.49 -14.35 4.72
CA GLN A 25 -16.07 -15.14 5.88
C GLN A 25 -14.82 -15.99 5.58
N ALA A 26 -14.66 -16.46 4.33
CA ALA A 26 -13.48 -17.19 3.90
C ALA A 26 -12.21 -16.33 3.78
N ILE A 27 -12.34 -15.01 3.84
CA ILE A 27 -11.21 -14.05 3.98
C ILE A 27 -11.00 -13.67 5.43
N LEU A 28 -12.06 -13.43 6.19
CA LEU A 28 -12.01 -13.09 7.61
C LEU A 28 -12.03 -14.36 8.47
N THR A 29 -11.10 -15.28 8.19
CA THR A 29 -10.96 -16.52 9.00
C THR A 29 -10.48 -16.19 10.40
N PRO A 30 -10.73 -17.04 11.42
CA PRO A 30 -10.21 -16.83 12.77
C PRO A 30 -8.70 -16.53 12.80
N GLN A 31 -7.90 -17.28 12.06
CA GLN A 31 -6.45 -17.11 12.02
C GLN A 31 -6.03 -15.79 11.34
N ALA A 32 -6.75 -15.36 10.29
CA ALA A 32 -6.51 -14.05 9.66
C ALA A 32 -6.88 -12.90 10.60
N LEU A 33 -7.95 -13.07 11.38
CA LEU A 33 -8.37 -12.10 12.40
C LEU A 33 -7.40 -12.07 13.58
N ASP A 34 -6.87 -13.23 14.03
CA ASP A 34 -5.82 -13.29 15.05
C ASP A 34 -4.60 -12.48 14.60
N PHE A 35 -4.10 -12.73 13.39
CA PHE A 35 -2.97 -11.99 12.84
C PHE A 35 -3.24 -10.48 12.70
N LEU A 36 -4.42 -10.10 12.20
CA LEU A 36 -4.84 -8.70 12.12
C LEU A 36 -4.91 -8.05 13.50
N ALA A 37 -5.46 -8.75 14.50
CA ALA A 37 -5.58 -8.25 15.86
C ALA A 37 -4.20 -8.00 16.51
N GLU A 38 -3.22 -8.88 16.29
CA GLU A 38 -1.86 -8.69 16.77
C GLU A 38 -1.20 -7.46 16.13
N LEU A 39 -1.33 -7.30 14.81
CA LEU A 39 -0.84 -6.13 14.09
C LEU A 39 -1.48 -4.84 14.61
N VAL A 40 -2.80 -4.82 14.72
CA VAL A 40 -3.54 -3.64 15.19
C VAL A 40 -3.16 -3.30 16.63
N THR A 41 -3.09 -4.29 17.52
CA THR A 41 -2.70 -4.08 18.92
C THR A 41 -1.32 -3.45 19.03
N ARG A 42 -0.37 -3.87 18.20
CA ARG A 42 1.02 -3.44 18.28
C ARG A 42 1.29 -2.12 17.56
N PHE A 43 0.69 -1.92 16.39
CA PHE A 43 1.08 -0.85 15.49
C PHE A 43 0.05 0.28 15.33
N ALA A 44 -1.25 0.01 15.52
CA ALA A 44 -2.26 1.05 15.38
C ALA A 44 -2.09 2.22 16.36
N PRO A 45 -1.65 2.04 17.64
CA PRO A 45 -1.45 3.15 18.57
C PRO A 45 -0.40 4.17 18.13
N GLN A 46 0.50 3.82 17.21
CA GLN A 46 1.54 4.72 16.69
C GLN A 46 1.03 5.60 15.54
N VAL A 47 -0.02 5.17 14.82
CA VAL A 47 -0.53 5.90 13.64
C VAL A 47 -1.01 7.32 13.96
N PRO A 48 -1.74 7.60 15.05
CA PRO A 48 -2.10 8.96 15.41
C PRO A 48 -0.89 9.86 15.64
N GLN A 49 0.21 9.33 16.20
CA GLN A 49 1.45 10.09 16.43
C GLN A 49 2.14 10.46 15.11
N LEU A 50 2.18 9.52 14.14
CA LEU A 50 2.71 9.78 12.79
C LEU A 50 1.87 10.84 12.07
N LEU A 51 0.55 10.79 12.18
CA LEU A 51 -0.34 11.79 11.60
C LEU A 51 -0.19 13.16 12.28
N ALA A 52 -0.07 13.20 13.60
CA ALA A 52 0.18 14.45 14.34
C ALA A 52 1.54 15.07 13.96
N ALA A 53 2.57 14.26 13.68
CA ALA A 53 3.84 14.75 13.18
C ALA A 53 3.71 15.43 11.79
N ARG A 54 2.83 14.92 10.91
CA ARG A 54 2.51 15.59 9.64
C ARG A 54 1.87 16.97 9.85
N GLU A 55 0.94 17.07 10.82
CA GLU A 55 0.28 18.33 11.15
C GLU A 55 1.28 19.33 11.74
N ALA A 56 2.17 18.88 12.63
CA ALA A 56 3.23 19.72 13.20
C ALA A 56 4.20 20.24 12.13
N PHE A 57 4.57 19.39 11.16
CA PHE A 57 5.39 19.79 10.03
C PHE A 57 4.66 20.81 9.13
N GLN A 58 3.37 20.57 8.84
CA GLN A 58 2.55 21.53 8.09
C GLN A 58 2.47 22.90 8.79
N ALA A 59 2.36 22.93 10.13
CA ALA A 59 2.34 24.18 10.88
C ALA A 59 3.67 24.97 10.75
N GLN A 60 4.81 24.28 10.66
CA GLN A 60 6.10 24.91 10.38
C GLN A 60 6.15 25.52 8.99
N ILE A 61 5.65 24.81 7.99
CA ILE A 61 5.54 25.32 6.61
C ILE A 61 4.61 26.53 6.58
N ASP A 62 3.46 26.47 7.21
CA ASP A 62 2.49 27.59 7.28
C ASP A 62 3.10 28.81 7.98
N ALA A 63 4.06 28.64 8.88
CA ALA A 63 4.81 29.71 9.53
C ALA A 63 6.01 30.26 8.70
N GLY A 64 6.21 29.75 7.48
CA GLY A 64 7.22 30.26 6.55
C GLY A 64 8.43 29.34 6.33
N ALA A 65 8.52 28.18 7.01
CA ALA A 65 9.56 27.19 6.72
C ALA A 65 9.34 26.57 5.33
N LEU A 66 10.42 26.10 4.73
CA LEU A 66 10.36 25.28 3.51
C LEU A 66 10.90 23.88 3.84
N PRO A 67 10.40 22.82 3.15
CA PRO A 67 10.99 21.50 3.26
C PRO A 67 12.48 21.54 2.86
N ASP A 68 13.31 20.86 3.63
CA ASP A 68 14.75 20.74 3.38
C ASP A 68 15.24 19.39 3.93
N PHE A 69 16.47 19.04 3.62
CA PHE A 69 17.14 17.86 4.19
C PHE A 69 17.28 18.00 5.71
N LEU A 70 17.07 16.87 6.40
CA LEU A 70 17.10 16.83 7.87
C LEU A 70 18.54 16.80 8.38
N PRO A 71 19.00 17.78 9.19
CA PRO A 71 20.36 17.78 9.71
C PRO A 71 20.68 16.57 10.59
N GLU A 72 19.72 16.12 11.39
CA GLU A 72 19.89 14.98 12.30
C GLU A 72 20.13 13.65 11.59
N THR A 73 19.75 13.53 10.32
CA THR A 73 19.91 12.31 9.49
C THR A 73 21.04 12.43 8.46
N GLU A 74 21.83 13.50 8.49
CA GLU A 74 22.98 13.71 7.58
C GLU A 74 23.89 12.48 7.51
N HIS A 75 24.12 11.83 8.66
CA HIS A 75 24.92 10.62 8.76
C HIS A 75 24.41 9.45 7.92
N ILE A 76 23.13 9.41 7.55
CA ILE A 76 22.55 8.39 6.65
C ILE A 76 22.96 8.72 5.21
N ARG A 77 22.90 9.99 4.82
CA ARG A 77 23.26 10.45 3.46
C ARG A 77 24.74 10.37 3.17
N GLU A 78 25.58 10.48 4.19
CA GLU A 78 27.06 10.47 4.03
C GLU A 78 27.70 9.08 4.15
N LYS A 79 27.05 8.12 4.84
CA LYS A 79 27.61 6.79 5.04
C LYS A 79 27.34 5.87 3.87
N ALA A 80 28.30 5.00 3.58
CA ALA A 80 28.09 3.91 2.64
C ALA A 80 27.18 2.84 3.25
N TRP A 81 26.08 2.55 2.61
CA TRP A 81 25.16 1.46 2.90
C TRP A 81 24.48 1.00 1.61
N THR A 82 23.79 -0.13 1.65
CA THR A 82 23.06 -0.67 0.50
C THR A 82 21.78 -1.35 0.96
N ILE A 83 20.85 -1.48 0.04
CA ILE A 83 19.62 -2.27 0.25
C ILE A 83 19.89 -3.76 0.09
N ARG A 84 19.06 -4.60 0.69
CA ARG A 84 19.05 -6.03 0.40
C ARG A 84 18.64 -6.28 -1.06
N GLY A 85 19.15 -7.36 -1.65
CA GLY A 85 18.97 -7.64 -3.07
C GLY A 85 17.51 -7.65 -3.55
N VAL A 86 17.33 -7.32 -4.83
CA VAL A 86 16.05 -7.32 -5.53
C VAL A 86 15.73 -8.74 -6.03
N PRO A 87 14.52 -9.28 -5.81
CA PRO A 87 14.07 -10.57 -6.35
C PRO A 87 14.17 -10.62 -7.88
N ALA A 88 14.37 -11.82 -8.42
CA ALA A 88 14.62 -12.00 -9.85
C ALA A 88 13.47 -11.49 -10.73
N ASP A 89 12.23 -11.70 -10.31
CA ASP A 89 11.00 -11.28 -11.00
C ASP A 89 10.73 -9.76 -10.92
N LEU A 90 11.42 -9.03 -10.03
CA LEU A 90 11.36 -7.58 -9.92
C LEU A 90 12.57 -6.84 -10.53
N ARG A 91 13.53 -7.54 -11.15
CA ARG A 91 14.71 -6.89 -11.75
C ARG A 91 14.40 -6.10 -13.02
N ASP A 92 13.40 -6.54 -13.77
CA ASP A 92 12.89 -5.79 -14.91
C ASP A 92 11.42 -5.42 -14.66
N ARG A 93 11.18 -4.15 -14.36
CA ARG A 93 9.87 -3.58 -14.06
C ARG A 93 9.35 -2.65 -15.16
N ARG A 94 9.88 -2.74 -16.35
CA ARG A 94 9.47 -1.95 -17.51
C ARG A 94 8.45 -2.74 -18.35
N VAL A 95 7.18 -2.42 -18.32
CA VAL A 95 6.41 -1.32 -17.78
C VAL A 95 5.57 -1.83 -16.59
N GLU A 96 5.16 -0.93 -15.70
CA GLU A 96 4.18 -1.21 -14.66
C GLU A 96 2.85 -0.51 -14.99
N ILE A 97 1.73 -1.18 -14.68
CA ILE A 97 0.41 -0.58 -14.78
C ILE A 97 -0.33 -0.68 -13.44
N THR A 98 -1.25 0.24 -13.22
CA THR A 98 -2.08 0.31 -12.02
C THR A 98 -3.54 0.09 -12.38
N GLY A 99 -4.28 -0.54 -11.49
CA GLY A 99 -5.72 -0.68 -11.62
C GLY A 99 -6.39 -1.16 -10.33
N PRO A 100 -7.71 -0.99 -10.22
CA PRO A 100 -8.46 -1.39 -9.04
C PRO A 100 -8.48 -2.91 -8.86
N VAL A 101 -8.78 -3.35 -7.64
CA VAL A 101 -8.87 -4.77 -7.28
C VAL A 101 -10.20 -5.42 -7.73
N GLU A 102 -10.80 -4.91 -8.78
CA GLU A 102 -11.99 -5.50 -9.41
C GLU A 102 -11.62 -6.72 -10.26
N ARG A 103 -12.41 -7.78 -10.18
CA ARG A 103 -12.13 -9.10 -10.75
C ARG A 103 -11.73 -9.04 -12.23
N LYS A 104 -12.53 -8.39 -13.08
CA LYS A 104 -12.24 -8.22 -14.52
C LYS A 104 -10.98 -7.41 -14.77
N MET A 105 -10.78 -6.34 -13.99
CA MET A 105 -9.62 -5.45 -14.13
C MET A 105 -8.33 -6.16 -13.76
N ILE A 106 -8.31 -6.94 -12.67
CA ILE A 106 -7.16 -7.77 -12.27
C ILE A 106 -6.77 -8.73 -13.40
N ILE A 107 -7.74 -9.46 -13.97
CA ILE A 107 -7.46 -10.41 -15.06
C ILE A 107 -6.86 -9.69 -16.26
N ASN A 108 -7.44 -8.58 -16.67
CA ASN A 108 -6.96 -7.82 -17.83
C ASN A 108 -5.55 -7.26 -17.59
N ALA A 109 -5.30 -6.71 -16.38
CA ALA A 109 -4.02 -6.12 -16.04
C ALA A 109 -2.90 -7.17 -15.93
N LEU A 110 -3.16 -8.29 -15.27
CA LEU A 110 -2.21 -9.40 -15.18
C LEU A 110 -1.90 -10.05 -16.54
N ASN A 111 -2.84 -10.00 -17.47
CA ASN A 111 -2.68 -10.51 -18.84
C ASN A 111 -2.08 -9.49 -19.81
N ALA A 112 -1.93 -8.24 -19.40
CA ALA A 112 -1.36 -7.21 -20.26
C ALA A 112 0.12 -7.50 -20.55
N ASN A 113 0.63 -6.98 -21.67
CA ASN A 113 2.05 -7.10 -22.02
C ASN A 113 2.90 -6.10 -21.21
N VAL A 114 2.91 -6.29 -19.90
CA VAL A 114 3.65 -5.48 -18.91
C VAL A 114 4.41 -6.39 -17.97
N LYS A 115 5.36 -5.85 -17.23
CA LYS A 115 6.13 -6.62 -16.24
C LYS A 115 5.43 -6.74 -14.90
N VAL A 116 4.77 -5.66 -14.48
CA VAL A 116 4.17 -5.55 -13.15
C VAL A 116 2.76 -4.98 -13.24
N PHE A 117 1.88 -5.53 -12.43
CA PHE A 117 0.57 -4.96 -12.13
C PHE A 117 0.52 -4.55 -10.66
N MET A 118 0.31 -3.25 -10.41
CA MET A 118 0.01 -2.70 -9.10
C MET A 118 -1.50 -2.77 -8.85
N ALA A 119 -1.94 -3.75 -8.07
CA ALA A 119 -3.33 -3.89 -7.62
C ALA A 119 -3.60 -2.90 -6.49
N ASP A 120 -4.57 -2.03 -6.68
CA ASP A 120 -4.69 -0.80 -5.92
C ASP A 120 -5.95 -0.74 -5.06
N PHE A 121 -5.76 -0.74 -3.73
CA PHE A 121 -6.80 -0.48 -2.74
C PHE A 121 -6.97 1.00 -2.40
N GLU A 122 -6.08 1.86 -2.87
CA GLU A 122 -6.03 3.25 -2.48
C GLU A 122 -6.76 4.16 -3.49
N ASP A 123 -6.06 4.69 -4.49
CA ASP A 123 -6.61 5.73 -5.36
C ASP A 123 -7.60 5.21 -6.41
N SER A 124 -7.43 3.96 -6.86
CA SER A 124 -8.26 3.39 -7.93
C SER A 124 -9.52 2.70 -7.42
N LEU A 125 -9.71 2.58 -6.11
CA LEU A 125 -10.84 1.89 -5.50
C LEU A 125 -11.61 2.81 -4.56
N ALA A 126 -12.93 2.91 -4.72
CA ALA A 126 -13.75 3.50 -3.68
C ALA A 126 -13.70 2.62 -2.41
N PRO A 127 -13.39 3.19 -1.22
CA PRO A 127 -13.16 2.41 0.01
C PRO A 127 -14.47 1.94 0.67
N ALA A 128 -15.37 1.38 -0.13
CA ALA A 128 -16.58 0.73 0.36
C ALA A 128 -16.25 -0.69 0.83
N TRP A 129 -16.86 -1.12 1.93
CA TRP A 129 -16.60 -2.40 2.57
C TRP A 129 -16.64 -3.60 1.62
N ASP A 130 -17.72 -3.72 0.87
CA ASP A 130 -17.92 -4.79 -0.10
C ASP A 130 -16.83 -4.81 -1.18
N LYS A 131 -16.39 -3.65 -1.64
CA LYS A 131 -15.31 -3.54 -2.64
C LYS A 131 -13.95 -3.91 -2.07
N VAL A 132 -13.64 -3.47 -0.85
CA VAL A 132 -12.37 -3.78 -0.19
C VAL A 132 -12.26 -5.28 0.10
N ILE A 133 -13.29 -5.89 0.70
CA ILE A 133 -13.29 -7.34 0.96
C ILE A 133 -13.31 -8.15 -0.34
N GLN A 134 -14.13 -7.75 -1.32
CA GLN A 134 -14.13 -8.42 -2.62
C GLN A 134 -12.79 -8.33 -3.32
N GLY A 135 -12.07 -7.22 -3.14
CA GLY A 135 -10.70 -7.04 -3.62
C GLY A 135 -9.74 -8.08 -3.04
N GLN A 136 -9.83 -8.37 -1.75
CA GLN A 136 -9.01 -9.42 -1.11
C GLN A 136 -9.32 -10.82 -1.66
N ILE A 137 -10.61 -11.11 -1.87
CA ILE A 137 -11.05 -12.37 -2.49
C ILE A 137 -10.49 -12.48 -3.91
N ASN A 138 -10.59 -11.40 -4.69
CA ASN A 138 -10.13 -11.37 -6.07
C ASN A 138 -8.60 -11.56 -6.17
N LEU A 139 -7.83 -10.94 -5.27
CA LEU A 139 -6.38 -11.10 -5.23
C LEU A 139 -5.97 -12.52 -4.81
N ARG A 140 -6.65 -13.11 -3.82
CA ARG A 140 -6.43 -14.50 -3.44
C ARG A 140 -6.67 -15.43 -4.64
N ASP A 141 -7.80 -15.27 -5.33
CA ASP A 141 -8.13 -16.10 -6.49
C ASP A 141 -7.14 -15.89 -7.64
N ALA A 142 -6.61 -14.67 -7.81
CA ALA A 142 -5.58 -14.36 -8.80
C ALA A 142 -4.25 -15.06 -8.46
N VAL A 143 -3.83 -14.98 -7.18
CA VAL A 143 -2.63 -15.66 -6.70
C VAL A 143 -2.77 -17.17 -6.80
N ASP A 144 -3.96 -17.72 -6.55
CA ASP A 144 -4.25 -19.16 -6.74
C ASP A 144 -4.25 -19.57 -8.23
N GLY A 145 -4.50 -18.62 -9.13
CA GLY A 145 -4.70 -18.87 -10.56
C GLY A 145 -6.10 -19.34 -10.90
N THR A 146 -7.04 -19.21 -9.99
CA THR A 146 -8.44 -19.62 -10.13
C THR A 146 -9.37 -18.48 -10.51
N ILE A 147 -8.86 -17.25 -10.56
CA ILE A 147 -9.66 -16.07 -10.90
C ILE A 147 -10.25 -16.21 -12.31
N GLU A 148 -11.56 -16.10 -12.40
CA GLU A 148 -12.28 -16.04 -13.67
C GLU A 148 -13.43 -15.03 -13.58
N TYR A 149 -13.79 -14.48 -14.73
CA TYR A 149 -14.93 -13.57 -14.86
C TYR A 149 -15.68 -13.88 -16.15
N ARG A 150 -16.99 -13.86 -16.09
CA ARG A 150 -17.86 -13.99 -17.27
C ARG A 150 -18.70 -12.72 -17.38
N SER A 151 -18.61 -12.05 -18.54
CA SER A 151 -19.44 -10.88 -18.81
C SER A 151 -20.90 -11.28 -19.08
N GLU A 152 -21.80 -10.30 -19.01
CA GLU A 152 -23.22 -10.49 -19.34
C GLU A 152 -23.43 -10.98 -20.79
N GLU A 153 -22.54 -10.56 -21.70
CA GLU A 153 -22.52 -11.00 -23.10
C GLU A 153 -21.92 -12.40 -23.28
N GLY A 154 -21.58 -13.10 -22.22
CA GLY A 154 -21.08 -14.48 -22.22
C GLY A 154 -19.57 -14.62 -22.46
N LYS A 155 -18.80 -13.52 -22.59
CA LYS A 155 -17.34 -13.57 -22.76
C LYS A 155 -16.66 -13.99 -21.46
N SER A 156 -15.79 -15.01 -21.54
CA SER A 156 -14.99 -15.48 -20.40
C SER A 156 -13.62 -14.83 -20.36
N TYR A 157 -13.16 -14.49 -19.16
CA TYR A 157 -11.85 -13.92 -18.87
C TYR A 157 -11.15 -14.82 -17.85
N ARG A 158 -9.89 -15.18 -18.13
CA ARG A 158 -9.03 -16.01 -17.27
C ARG A 158 -7.59 -15.53 -17.37
N LEU A 159 -6.75 -15.92 -16.43
CA LEU A 159 -5.33 -15.65 -16.50
C LEU A 159 -4.64 -16.45 -17.60
N ASN A 160 -3.69 -15.83 -18.26
CA ASN A 160 -2.74 -16.46 -19.15
C ASN A 160 -1.71 -17.30 -18.36
N ALA A 161 -0.92 -18.10 -19.07
CA ALA A 161 0.12 -18.94 -18.46
C ALA A 161 1.23 -18.14 -17.74
N HIS A 162 1.50 -16.93 -18.21
CA HIS A 162 2.57 -16.05 -17.69
C HIS A 162 1.98 -14.66 -17.39
N PRO A 163 1.27 -14.51 -16.27
CA PRO A 163 0.76 -13.21 -15.87
C PRO A 163 1.88 -12.28 -15.42
N ALA A 164 1.65 -10.97 -15.44
CA ALA A 164 2.54 -9.97 -14.86
C ALA A 164 2.74 -10.21 -13.35
N VAL A 165 3.86 -9.73 -12.81
CA VAL A 165 4.12 -9.77 -11.37
C VAL A 165 3.10 -8.90 -10.63
N LEU A 166 2.50 -9.44 -9.58
CA LEU A 166 1.50 -8.76 -8.77
C LEU A 166 2.18 -8.02 -7.61
N ILE A 167 1.90 -6.73 -7.48
CA ILE A 167 2.25 -5.92 -6.31
C ILE A 167 0.97 -5.31 -5.75
N CYS A 168 0.77 -5.37 -4.43
CA CYS A 168 -0.42 -4.83 -3.77
C CYS A 168 -0.14 -3.42 -3.23
N ARG A 169 -0.90 -2.40 -3.67
CA ARG A 169 -0.89 -1.08 -3.05
C ARG A 169 -1.96 -1.02 -1.96
N VAL A 170 -1.50 -0.95 -0.73
CA VAL A 170 -2.36 -0.77 0.45
C VAL A 170 -2.81 0.67 0.59
N ARG A 171 -3.87 0.94 1.34
CA ARG A 171 -4.31 2.30 1.65
C ARG A 171 -3.25 3.09 2.41
N GLY A 172 -3.27 4.41 2.27
CA GLY A 172 -2.36 5.31 2.99
C GLY A 172 -2.71 5.46 4.48
N PHE A 173 -1.79 6.03 5.27
CA PHE A 173 -1.95 6.25 6.72
C PHE A 173 -3.19 7.07 7.11
N HIS A 174 -3.68 7.92 6.21
CA HIS A 174 -4.82 8.80 6.43
C HIS A 174 -6.18 8.09 6.28
N LEU A 175 -6.20 6.84 5.80
CA LEU A 175 -7.43 6.08 5.58
C LEU A 175 -7.64 5.02 6.66
N GLN A 176 -8.87 4.92 7.12
CA GLN A 176 -9.31 3.95 8.12
C GLN A 176 -10.25 2.92 7.49
N GLU A 177 -10.26 1.70 8.06
CA GLU A 177 -11.30 0.73 7.82
C GLU A 177 -12.36 0.84 8.91
N LYS A 178 -13.41 1.61 8.62
CA LYS A 178 -14.44 1.96 9.60
C LYS A 178 -15.35 0.80 9.99
N HIS A 179 -15.41 -0.25 9.16
CA HIS A 179 -16.27 -1.41 9.39
C HIS A 179 -15.57 -2.53 10.19
N MET A 180 -14.26 -2.42 10.37
CA MET A 180 -13.50 -3.25 11.30
C MET A 180 -13.02 -2.38 12.46
N ARG A 181 -13.38 -2.78 13.69
CA ARG A 181 -13.10 -1.98 14.88
C ARG A 181 -12.26 -2.76 15.89
N TYR A 182 -11.34 -2.06 16.54
CA TYR A 182 -10.57 -2.53 17.68
C TYR A 182 -10.88 -1.63 18.87
N GLN A 183 -11.34 -2.22 19.99
CA GLN A 183 -11.77 -1.47 21.18
C GLN A 183 -12.81 -0.36 20.89
N GLY A 184 -13.68 -0.59 19.91
CA GLY A 184 -14.71 0.36 19.52
C GLY A 184 -14.30 1.40 18.45
N GLU A 185 -13.00 1.55 18.17
CA GLU A 185 -12.47 2.51 17.19
C GLU A 185 -12.16 1.84 15.85
N PRO A 186 -12.35 2.55 14.72
CA PRO A 186 -11.92 2.09 13.41
C PRO A 186 -10.42 1.77 13.38
N ILE A 187 -10.03 0.71 12.67
CA ILE A 187 -8.62 0.37 12.52
C ILE A 187 -7.96 1.08 11.32
N PRO A 188 -6.62 1.23 11.30
CA PRO A 188 -5.90 1.73 10.14
C PRO A 188 -6.16 0.86 8.90
N GLY A 189 -6.58 1.50 7.79
CA GLY A 189 -6.89 0.80 6.54
C GLY A 189 -5.66 0.09 5.93
N ASN A 190 -4.49 0.68 6.08
CA ASN A 190 -3.23 0.10 5.63
C ASN A 190 -2.89 -1.23 6.33
N LEU A 191 -3.12 -1.34 7.64
CA LEU A 191 -2.93 -2.59 8.37
C LEU A 191 -3.95 -3.66 7.96
N PHE A 192 -5.20 -3.25 7.72
CA PHE A 192 -6.25 -4.16 7.26
C PHE A 192 -5.90 -4.76 5.89
N ASP A 193 -5.54 -3.91 4.92
CA ASP A 193 -5.21 -4.33 3.57
C ASP A 193 -3.95 -5.22 3.56
N PHE A 194 -2.91 -4.81 4.30
CA PHE A 194 -1.67 -5.55 4.42
C PHE A 194 -1.89 -6.92 5.05
N ALA A 195 -2.56 -6.96 6.21
CA ALA A 195 -2.76 -8.20 6.97
C ALA A 195 -3.46 -9.27 6.15
N LEU A 196 -4.57 -8.92 5.51
CA LEU A 196 -5.37 -9.88 4.75
C LEU A 196 -4.64 -10.34 3.49
N TYR A 197 -4.05 -9.40 2.72
CA TYR A 197 -3.29 -9.77 1.53
C TYR A 197 -2.09 -10.64 1.87
N PHE A 198 -1.29 -10.27 2.87
CA PHE A 198 -0.11 -11.03 3.28
C PHE A 198 -0.50 -12.41 3.80
N PHE A 199 -1.44 -12.48 4.76
CA PHE A 199 -1.83 -13.73 5.40
C PHE A 199 -2.30 -14.78 4.40
N HIS A 200 -3.16 -14.40 3.47
CA HIS A 200 -3.74 -15.34 2.51
C HIS A 200 -2.80 -15.73 1.35
N ASN A 201 -1.82 -14.90 1.02
CA ASN A 201 -1.12 -15.05 -0.25
C ASN A 201 0.38 -15.40 -0.15
N HIS A 202 1.05 -15.09 0.98
CA HIS A 202 2.51 -15.19 1.08
C HIS A 202 3.06 -16.57 0.70
N GLN A 203 2.48 -17.64 1.21
CA GLN A 203 2.97 -19.02 0.94
C GLN A 203 2.85 -19.38 -0.54
N ARG A 204 1.72 -19.03 -1.15
CA ARG A 204 1.44 -19.35 -2.56
C ARG A 204 2.30 -18.53 -3.52
N LEU A 205 2.51 -17.25 -3.20
CA LEU A 205 3.42 -16.39 -3.95
C LEU A 205 4.85 -16.94 -3.93
N LEU A 206 5.35 -17.32 -2.76
CA LEU A 206 6.68 -17.92 -2.60
C LEU A 206 6.79 -19.26 -3.34
N ALA A 207 5.78 -20.12 -3.27
CA ALA A 207 5.74 -21.39 -4.01
C ALA A 207 5.77 -21.20 -5.54
N LYS A 208 5.34 -20.05 -6.04
CA LYS A 208 5.40 -19.67 -7.46
C LYS A 208 6.70 -18.97 -7.85
N GLY A 209 7.65 -18.82 -6.93
CA GLY A 209 8.92 -18.11 -7.17
C GLY A 209 8.82 -16.59 -7.21
N SER A 210 7.72 -16.05 -6.69
CA SER A 210 7.48 -14.63 -6.46
C SER A 210 7.48 -14.32 -4.95
N GLY A 211 6.88 -13.23 -4.51
CA GLY A 211 6.81 -12.89 -3.10
C GLY A 211 5.66 -11.95 -2.74
N PRO A 212 5.44 -11.72 -1.43
CA PRO A 212 4.48 -10.73 -0.96
C PRO A 212 5.05 -9.32 -1.15
N TYR A 213 4.67 -8.70 -2.26
CA TYR A 213 5.16 -7.40 -2.69
C TYR A 213 4.13 -6.31 -2.48
N PHE A 214 4.59 -5.15 -2.00
CA PHE A 214 3.74 -4.01 -1.65
C PHE A 214 4.19 -2.71 -2.30
N TYR A 215 3.22 -1.82 -2.54
CA TYR A 215 3.44 -0.41 -2.76
C TYR A 215 3.00 0.38 -1.53
N LEU A 216 3.85 1.30 -1.07
CA LEU A 216 3.61 2.14 0.10
C LEU A 216 3.31 3.57 -0.36
N PRO A 217 2.02 3.98 -0.32
CA PRO A 217 1.62 5.28 -0.83
C PRO A 217 1.76 6.40 0.19
N LYS A 218 1.86 7.62 -0.30
CA LYS A 218 1.68 8.88 0.42
C LYS A 218 2.47 9.01 1.73
N MET A 219 3.66 8.38 1.78
CA MET A 219 4.59 8.59 2.88
C MET A 219 5.10 10.02 2.90
N GLN A 220 5.28 10.59 4.09
CA GLN A 220 5.78 11.95 4.27
C GLN A 220 7.10 11.98 5.05
N SER A 221 7.43 10.93 5.78
CA SER A 221 8.63 10.90 6.60
C SER A 221 9.27 9.51 6.67
N TYR A 222 10.55 9.47 7.01
CA TYR A 222 11.27 8.23 7.29
C TYR A 222 10.74 7.50 8.54
N HIS A 223 10.09 8.18 9.45
CA HIS A 223 9.42 7.54 10.60
C HIS A 223 8.30 6.60 10.15
N GLU A 224 7.58 6.97 9.12
CA GLU A 224 6.56 6.12 8.51
C GLU A 224 7.19 4.91 7.81
N ALA A 225 8.34 5.10 7.18
CA ALA A 225 9.14 4.01 6.60
C ALA A 225 9.67 3.06 7.69
N ALA A 226 10.15 3.58 8.81
CA ALA A 226 10.59 2.80 9.97
C ALA A 226 9.42 1.97 10.54
N TRP A 227 8.26 2.58 10.68
CA TRP A 227 7.04 1.88 11.12
C TRP A 227 6.68 0.72 10.18
N TRP A 228 6.71 0.92 8.86
CA TRP A 228 6.48 -0.16 7.90
C TRP A 228 7.53 -1.26 8.01
N SER A 229 8.79 -0.90 8.22
CA SER A 229 9.86 -1.88 8.44
C SER A 229 9.56 -2.79 9.63
N GLU A 230 9.10 -2.22 10.75
CA GLU A 230 8.70 -2.98 11.94
C GLU A 230 7.49 -3.87 11.69
N VAL A 231 6.48 -3.39 10.95
CA VAL A 231 5.31 -4.19 10.55
C VAL A 231 5.74 -5.39 9.70
N PHE A 232 6.61 -5.19 8.72
CA PHE A 232 7.13 -6.27 7.89
C PHE A 232 7.96 -7.28 8.68
N CYS A 233 8.84 -6.77 9.55
CA CYS A 233 9.62 -7.60 10.45
C CYS A 233 8.74 -8.50 11.32
N PHE A 234 7.73 -7.91 11.94
CA PHE A 234 6.78 -8.66 12.76
C PHE A 234 6.02 -9.71 11.95
N ALA A 235 5.54 -9.35 10.76
CA ALA A 235 4.79 -10.27 9.89
C ALA A 235 5.66 -11.46 9.43
N GLU A 236 6.92 -11.22 9.08
CA GLU A 236 7.87 -12.27 8.72
C GLU A 236 8.15 -13.20 9.89
N ASP A 237 8.37 -12.65 11.10
CA ASP A 237 8.61 -13.42 12.31
C ASP A 237 7.38 -14.27 12.69
N HIS A 238 6.18 -13.70 12.58
CA HIS A 238 4.91 -14.37 12.90
C HIS A 238 4.70 -15.66 12.08
N VAL A 239 5.05 -15.63 10.79
CA VAL A 239 4.88 -16.79 9.90
C VAL A 239 6.20 -17.58 9.64
N GLY A 240 7.28 -17.24 10.32
CA GLY A 240 8.56 -17.92 10.21
C GLY A 240 9.31 -17.72 8.90
N LEU A 241 9.14 -16.56 8.26
CA LEU A 241 9.86 -16.18 7.03
C LEU A 241 11.20 -15.53 7.35
N ALA A 242 12.15 -15.68 6.43
CA ALA A 242 13.42 -14.97 6.51
C ALA A 242 13.22 -13.46 6.38
N ARG A 243 14.03 -12.69 7.13
CA ARG A 243 14.03 -11.23 7.06
C ARG A 243 14.27 -10.74 5.62
N GLY A 244 13.40 -9.80 5.15
CA GLY A 244 13.45 -9.25 3.81
C GLY A 244 12.82 -10.14 2.73
N THR A 245 11.96 -11.09 3.11
CA THR A 245 11.09 -11.83 2.19
C THR A 245 9.98 -10.93 1.65
N ILE A 246 9.36 -10.12 2.52
CA ILE A 246 8.44 -9.06 2.10
C ILE A 246 9.24 -7.99 1.36
N LYS A 247 8.73 -7.55 0.20
CA LYS A 247 9.33 -6.47 -0.55
C LYS A 247 8.36 -5.31 -0.74
N ALA A 248 8.91 -4.10 -0.75
CA ALA A 248 8.15 -2.87 -0.90
C ALA A 248 8.77 -1.93 -1.92
N THR A 249 7.92 -1.19 -2.60
CA THR A 249 8.27 0.00 -3.38
C THR A 249 7.63 1.20 -2.69
N ALA A 250 8.40 2.22 -2.41
CA ALA A 250 7.88 3.44 -1.81
C ALA A 250 7.49 4.45 -2.91
N LEU A 251 6.28 4.98 -2.83
CA LEU A 251 5.88 6.11 -3.66
C LEU A 251 6.44 7.40 -3.05
N ILE A 252 7.35 8.03 -3.80
CA ILE A 252 7.83 9.38 -3.49
C ILE A 252 6.89 10.34 -4.22
N GLU A 253 5.80 10.65 -3.60
CA GLU A 253 4.70 11.42 -4.18
C GLU A 253 4.22 12.55 -3.25
N THR A 254 4.97 12.82 -2.19
CA THR A 254 4.73 13.94 -1.30
C THR A 254 5.95 14.81 -1.23
N LEU A 255 5.75 16.12 -1.16
CA LEU A 255 6.86 17.08 -1.09
C LEU A 255 7.82 16.81 0.08
N PRO A 256 7.37 16.49 1.31
CA PRO A 256 8.28 16.14 2.41
C PRO A 256 9.14 14.91 2.12
N ALA A 257 8.61 13.88 1.46
CA ALA A 257 9.33 12.64 1.19
C ALA A 257 10.50 12.84 0.21
N VAL A 258 10.42 13.82 -0.69
CA VAL A 258 11.51 14.14 -1.63
C VAL A 258 12.82 14.47 -0.90
N PHE A 259 12.72 15.11 0.26
CA PHE A 259 13.88 15.49 1.09
C PHE A 259 14.32 14.39 2.07
N GLN A 260 13.66 13.23 2.04
CA GLN A 260 13.93 12.11 2.96
C GLN A 260 14.07 10.76 2.22
N MET A 261 14.43 10.78 0.93
CA MET A 261 14.52 9.56 0.12
C MET A 261 15.58 8.59 0.66
N ASP A 262 16.75 9.08 1.03
CA ASP A 262 17.82 8.26 1.61
C ASP A 262 17.39 7.64 2.93
N GLU A 263 16.75 8.40 3.79
CA GLU A 263 16.24 7.94 5.07
C GLU A 263 15.14 6.89 4.90
N ILE A 264 14.22 7.09 3.96
CA ILE A 264 13.17 6.13 3.63
C ILE A 264 13.79 4.80 3.14
N LEU A 265 14.74 4.88 2.22
CA LEU A 265 15.48 3.72 1.74
C LEU A 265 16.23 3.02 2.86
N TYR A 266 16.91 3.79 3.73
CA TYR A 266 17.71 3.26 4.85
C TYR A 266 16.86 2.49 5.85
N HIS A 267 15.72 3.04 6.26
CA HIS A 267 14.83 2.38 7.21
C HIS A 267 14.14 1.16 6.62
N LEU A 268 13.87 1.14 5.33
CA LEU A 268 13.30 0.00 4.61
C LEU A 268 14.36 -0.92 3.97
N ARG A 269 15.65 -0.75 4.22
CA ARG A 269 16.76 -1.39 3.46
C ARG A 269 16.68 -2.91 3.33
N ASP A 270 16.04 -3.59 4.26
CA ASP A 270 15.82 -5.04 4.17
C ASP A 270 14.67 -5.41 3.22
N HIS A 271 13.73 -4.50 3.01
CA HIS A 271 12.47 -4.74 2.31
C HIS A 271 12.34 -3.95 0.99
N ILE A 272 12.98 -2.79 0.89
CA ILE A 272 12.82 -1.89 -0.27
C ILE A 272 13.42 -2.49 -1.54
N VAL A 273 12.72 -2.33 -2.67
CA VAL A 273 13.19 -2.73 -4.01
C VAL A 273 13.10 -1.61 -5.04
N GLY A 274 12.63 -0.44 -4.66
CA GLY A 274 12.58 0.71 -5.53
C GLY A 274 11.80 1.88 -4.97
N LEU A 275 12.00 3.02 -5.60
CA LEU A 275 11.19 4.22 -5.45
C LEU A 275 10.37 4.42 -6.72
N ASN A 276 9.18 4.97 -6.60
CA ASN A 276 8.31 5.29 -7.72
C ASN A 276 7.80 6.73 -7.58
N CYS A 277 7.77 7.47 -8.70
CA CYS A 277 7.27 8.83 -8.73
C CYS A 277 5.77 8.85 -9.03
N GLY A 278 4.96 9.43 -8.11
CA GLY A 278 3.52 9.61 -8.26
C GLY A 278 3.20 11.05 -8.68
N ARG A 279 3.14 11.32 -9.99
CA ARG A 279 3.05 12.67 -10.57
C ARG A 279 1.94 13.53 -10.01
N TRP A 280 0.71 13.03 -9.99
CA TRP A 280 -0.45 13.85 -9.60
C TRP A 280 -0.46 14.16 -8.12
N ASP A 281 -0.14 13.18 -7.30
CA ASP A 281 0.00 13.35 -5.86
C ASP A 281 1.14 14.31 -5.52
N TYR A 282 2.28 14.26 -6.24
CA TYR A 282 3.38 15.19 -6.05
C TYR A 282 2.97 16.64 -6.36
N ILE A 283 2.29 16.88 -7.49
CA ILE A 283 1.79 18.22 -7.84
C ILE A 283 0.83 18.71 -6.75
N PHE A 284 -0.10 17.87 -6.32
CA PHE A 284 -1.04 18.22 -5.26
C PHE A 284 -0.34 18.44 -3.92
N SER A 285 0.67 17.60 -3.61
CA SER A 285 1.49 17.76 -2.41
C SER A 285 2.39 19.00 -2.44
N TYR A 286 2.70 19.57 -3.60
CA TYR A 286 3.32 20.88 -3.68
C TYR A 286 2.31 21.99 -3.36
N ILE A 287 1.13 21.93 -3.95
CA ILE A 287 0.08 22.94 -3.77
C ILE A 287 -0.44 23.01 -2.32
N LYS A 288 -0.77 21.85 -1.74
CA LYS A 288 -1.43 21.78 -0.44
C LYS A 288 -0.56 22.28 0.72
N PRO A 289 0.67 21.80 0.94
CA PRO A 289 1.55 22.32 1.98
C PRO A 289 1.93 23.80 1.80
N LEU A 290 2.16 24.23 0.57
CA LEU A 290 2.62 25.58 0.28
C LEU A 290 1.49 26.61 0.03
N LYS A 291 0.26 26.29 0.37
CA LYS A 291 -0.93 27.14 0.16
C LYS A 291 -0.83 28.53 0.77
N ASN A 292 -0.05 28.70 1.83
CA ASN A 292 0.18 29.95 2.54
C ASN A 292 1.42 30.72 2.04
N HIS A 293 2.07 30.25 0.95
CA HIS A 293 3.24 30.87 0.33
C HIS A 293 2.84 31.49 -1.03
N PRO A 294 2.54 32.78 -1.14
CA PRO A 294 2.05 33.40 -2.38
C PRO A 294 3.04 33.31 -3.54
N ASP A 295 4.34 33.23 -3.25
CA ASP A 295 5.42 33.08 -4.23
C ASP A 295 5.58 31.65 -4.76
N LYS A 296 4.86 30.67 -4.20
CA LYS A 296 4.89 29.25 -4.57
C LYS A 296 3.66 28.78 -5.34
N VAL A 297 2.80 29.69 -5.77
CA VAL A 297 1.59 29.34 -6.53
C VAL A 297 1.97 28.78 -7.90
N LEU A 298 1.52 27.57 -8.20
CA LEU A 298 1.67 26.99 -9.53
C LEU A 298 0.68 27.62 -10.53
N PRO A 299 1.06 27.72 -11.82
CA PRO A 299 0.16 28.11 -12.88
C PRO A 299 -0.90 27.03 -13.13
N ASP A 300 -1.84 27.31 -14.04
CA ASP A 300 -2.83 26.32 -14.49
C ASP A 300 -2.15 24.98 -14.86
N ARG A 301 -2.80 23.87 -14.50
CA ARG A 301 -2.29 22.52 -14.72
C ARG A 301 -1.89 22.25 -16.18
N GLN A 302 -2.58 22.85 -17.15
CA GLN A 302 -2.32 22.65 -18.57
C GLN A 302 -0.94 23.17 -19.00
N VAL A 303 -0.36 24.11 -18.26
CA VAL A 303 0.99 24.65 -18.55
C VAL A 303 2.08 24.05 -17.68
N VAL A 304 1.78 22.94 -16.96
CA VAL A 304 2.74 22.14 -16.16
C VAL A 304 2.85 20.70 -16.71
N PRO A 305 3.22 20.51 -18.00
CA PRO A 305 3.48 19.18 -18.54
C PRO A 305 4.83 18.61 -18.06
N MET A 306 5.09 17.34 -18.39
CA MET A 306 6.26 16.59 -17.90
C MET A 306 7.63 17.19 -18.32
N ASP A 307 7.67 18.02 -19.34
CA ASP A 307 8.87 18.66 -19.87
C ASP A 307 9.24 19.98 -19.14
N LYS A 308 8.46 20.39 -18.16
CA LYS A 308 8.76 21.59 -17.36
C LYS A 308 9.78 21.30 -16.27
N PRO A 309 10.65 22.27 -15.94
CA PRO A 309 11.71 22.10 -14.92
C PRO A 309 11.19 21.54 -13.60
N PHE A 310 10.00 21.95 -13.17
CA PHE A 310 9.33 21.47 -11.96
C PHE A 310 9.16 19.95 -11.93
N LEU A 311 8.73 19.34 -13.05
CA LEU A 311 8.52 17.89 -13.14
C LEU A 311 9.77 17.13 -13.66
N CYS A 312 10.65 17.83 -14.37
CA CYS A 312 11.94 17.24 -14.76
C CYS A 312 12.87 17.07 -13.54
N ALA A 313 12.78 17.97 -12.56
CA ALA A 313 13.57 17.87 -11.34
C ALA A 313 13.04 16.77 -10.39
N TYR A 314 11.74 16.55 -10.40
CA TYR A 314 11.11 15.47 -9.64
C TYR A 314 11.34 14.12 -10.30
#